data_0dee7d41d6f31a71874ef890dea9571e
#
_entry.id   0dee7d41d6f31a71874ef890dea9571e
#
_cell.length_a   1.000
_cell.length_b   1.000
_cell.length_c   1.000
_cell.angle_alpha   90.00
_cell.angle_beta   90.00
_cell.angle_gamma   90.00
#
_symmetry.space_group_name_H-M   'P 1'
#
loop_
_entity.id
_entity.type
_entity.pdbx_description
1 polymer ?
#
loop_
_entity_poly.entity_id
_entity_poly.type
_entity_poly.pdbx_seq_one_letter_code
_entity_poly.pdbx_strand_id
1 'polypeptide(L)'
;MDIKLPPSRDGKILSGEDLGLLIREMLPNSRIIISTTFNNNFRVHSILKNINPEGLLIKNDITPLELLETIRIVVNDPPYYSKTVIKLLRDQVLNDFILDEYDRKILYELSIGTRMKDLPNLLPLSIASIEKRKRNLKRMFNVKKMDDRQLMISAREKGFI
;
A
#
# COMPACT_ATOMS: atom_id res chain seq x y z
N MET A 1 -8.32 -5.77 -9.27
CA MET A 1 -7.50 -4.58 -9.60
C MET A 1 -6.03 -4.81 -9.27
N ASP A 2 -5.07 -4.13 -9.93
CA ASP A 2 -3.65 -4.15 -9.55
C ASP A 2 -3.36 -3.00 -8.56
N ILE A 3 -2.39 -3.22 -7.67
CA ILE A 3 -1.88 -2.16 -6.79
C ILE A 3 -0.92 -1.23 -7.54
N LYS A 4 -0.16 -1.77 -8.47
CA LYS A 4 0.81 -1.00 -9.27
C LYS A 4 0.12 -0.30 -10.44
N LEU A 5 -0.66 0.72 -10.14
CA LEU A 5 -1.26 1.60 -11.13
C LEU A 5 -0.50 2.93 -11.18
N PRO A 6 -0.39 3.55 -12.37
CA PRO A 6 0.14 4.90 -12.47
C PRO A 6 -0.78 5.91 -11.78
N PRO A 7 -0.25 7.04 -11.30
CA PRO A 7 -1.06 8.12 -10.76
C PRO A 7 -2.11 8.62 -11.76
N SER A 8 -3.27 9.02 -11.23
CA SER A 8 -4.29 9.69 -12.03
C SER A 8 -3.80 11.06 -12.54
N ARG A 9 -4.38 11.54 -13.63
CA ARG A 9 -3.98 12.82 -14.24
C ARG A 9 -4.12 14.02 -13.31
N ASP A 10 -5.07 13.97 -12.39
CA ASP A 10 -5.32 15.01 -11.39
C ASP A 10 -4.52 14.82 -10.09
N GLY A 11 -3.67 13.78 -10.01
CA GLY A 11 -2.82 13.48 -8.86
C GLY A 11 -3.56 13.05 -7.59
N LYS A 12 -4.87 12.81 -7.64
CA LYS A 12 -5.66 12.41 -6.46
C LYS A 12 -5.49 10.94 -6.11
N ILE A 13 -5.32 10.08 -7.10
CA ILE A 13 -5.11 8.65 -6.95
C ILE A 13 -3.67 8.37 -7.36
N LEU A 14 -2.82 7.93 -6.43
CA LEU A 14 -1.41 7.68 -6.67
C LEU A 14 -1.11 6.22 -7.00
N SER A 15 -2.02 5.31 -6.63
CA SER A 15 -1.84 3.86 -6.78
C SER A 15 -3.18 3.13 -6.76
N GLY A 16 -3.16 1.83 -7.03
CA GLY A 16 -4.34 0.98 -6.84
C GLY A 16 -4.79 0.90 -5.37
N GLU A 17 -3.93 1.19 -4.39
CA GLU A 17 -4.34 1.25 -2.99
C GLU A 17 -5.29 2.43 -2.74
N ASP A 18 -4.96 3.62 -3.25
CA ASP A 18 -5.85 4.79 -3.13
C ASP A 18 -7.16 4.58 -3.88
N LEU A 19 -7.10 3.93 -5.06
CA LEU A 19 -8.30 3.54 -5.79
C LEU A 19 -9.17 2.55 -4.99
N GLY A 20 -8.55 1.57 -4.33
CA GLY A 20 -9.26 0.61 -3.49
C GLY A 20 -9.96 1.27 -2.30
N LEU A 21 -9.31 2.24 -1.66
CA LEU A 21 -9.90 3.04 -0.58
C LEU A 21 -11.10 3.86 -1.09
N LEU A 22 -10.95 4.52 -2.23
CA LEU A 22 -12.03 5.28 -2.85
C LEU A 22 -13.24 4.39 -3.20
N ILE A 23 -12.99 3.20 -3.78
CA ILE A 23 -14.06 2.24 -4.08
C ILE A 23 -14.75 1.81 -2.77
N ARG A 24 -14.00 1.56 -1.70
CA ARG A 24 -14.58 1.15 -0.42
C ARG A 24 -15.45 2.24 0.20
N GLU A 25 -15.05 3.51 0.03
CA GLU A 25 -15.84 4.65 0.48
C GLU A 25 -17.12 4.85 -0.34
N MET A 26 -17.02 4.84 -1.67
CA MET A 26 -18.13 5.14 -2.56
C MET A 26 -19.09 3.96 -2.76
N LEU A 27 -18.57 2.73 -2.70
CA LEU A 27 -19.28 1.49 -2.98
C LEU A 27 -18.95 0.44 -1.89
N PRO A 28 -19.40 0.64 -0.64
CA PRO A 28 -18.98 -0.16 0.52
C PRO A 28 -19.33 -1.66 0.39
N ASN A 29 -20.36 -2.00 -0.38
CA ASN A 29 -20.79 -3.38 -0.62
C ASN A 29 -20.08 -4.06 -1.79
N SER A 30 -19.16 -3.37 -2.48
CA SER A 30 -18.41 -3.94 -3.59
C SER A 30 -17.42 -4.99 -3.09
N ARG A 31 -17.31 -6.09 -3.80
CA ARG A 31 -16.28 -7.10 -3.56
C ARG A 31 -15.02 -6.76 -4.34
N ILE A 32 -13.93 -6.59 -3.64
CA ILE A 32 -12.65 -6.17 -4.22
C ILE A 32 -11.70 -7.36 -4.25
N ILE A 33 -11.23 -7.70 -5.45
CA ILE A 33 -10.11 -8.63 -5.64
C ILE A 33 -8.89 -7.81 -6.07
N ILE A 34 -7.82 -7.90 -5.30
CA ILE A 34 -6.52 -7.29 -5.60
C ILE A 34 -5.58 -8.37 -6.11
N SER A 35 -4.96 -8.13 -7.27
CA SER A 35 -3.92 -8.98 -7.83
C SER A 35 -2.65 -8.16 -7.98
N THR A 36 -1.56 -8.57 -7.34
CA THR A 36 -0.33 -7.78 -7.26
C THR A 36 0.93 -8.65 -7.39
N THR A 37 2.04 -8.05 -7.79
CA THR A 37 3.37 -8.67 -7.75
C THR A 37 4.09 -8.46 -6.41
N PHE A 38 3.57 -7.58 -5.55
CA PHE A 38 4.17 -7.33 -4.23
C PHE A 38 3.94 -8.51 -3.29
N ASN A 39 5.03 -9.07 -2.79
CA ASN A 39 5.04 -10.26 -1.93
C ASN A 39 5.74 -10.02 -0.59
N ASN A 40 5.81 -8.78 -0.12
CA ASN A 40 6.39 -8.46 1.18
C ASN A 40 5.32 -8.20 2.25
N ASN A 41 5.66 -8.51 3.50
CA ASN A 41 4.76 -8.43 4.65
C ASN A 41 4.11 -7.06 4.81
N PHE A 42 4.88 -5.98 4.67
CA PHE A 42 4.39 -4.63 4.93
C PHE A 42 3.29 -4.24 3.95
N ARG A 43 3.50 -4.54 2.66
CA ARG A 43 2.55 -4.17 1.62
C ARG A 43 1.26 -4.98 1.72
N VAL A 44 1.39 -6.29 1.92
CA VAL A 44 0.24 -7.19 2.11
C VAL A 44 -0.59 -6.75 3.32
N HIS A 45 0.07 -6.43 4.43
CA HIS A 45 -0.62 -5.98 5.63
C HIS A 45 -1.33 -4.63 5.46
N SER A 46 -0.66 -3.65 4.84
CA SER A 46 -1.26 -2.35 4.51
C SER A 46 -2.54 -2.51 3.69
N ILE A 47 -2.49 -3.34 2.65
CA ILE A 47 -3.64 -3.64 1.79
C ILE A 47 -4.79 -4.25 2.60
N LEU A 48 -4.50 -5.27 3.40
CA LEU A 48 -5.51 -5.96 4.19
C LEU A 48 -6.15 -5.04 5.23
N LYS A 49 -5.35 -4.22 5.92
CA LYS A 49 -5.87 -3.32 6.96
C LYS A 49 -6.65 -2.15 6.38
N ASN A 50 -6.18 -1.55 5.30
CA ASN A 50 -6.73 -0.31 4.78
C ASN A 50 -7.92 -0.54 3.85
N ILE A 51 -7.84 -1.55 2.98
CA ILE A 51 -8.87 -1.82 1.96
C ILE A 51 -9.78 -2.95 2.40
N ASN A 52 -9.24 -3.93 3.17
CA ASN A 52 -9.93 -5.16 3.55
C ASN A 52 -10.58 -5.85 2.34
N PRO A 53 -9.79 -6.22 1.31
CA PRO A 53 -10.33 -6.81 0.09
C PRO A 53 -10.83 -8.23 0.35
N GLU A 54 -11.87 -8.63 -0.36
CA GLU A 54 -12.42 -9.99 -0.31
C GLU A 54 -11.54 -11.01 -1.03
N GLY A 55 -10.61 -10.54 -1.89
CA GLY A 55 -9.57 -11.39 -2.49
C GLY A 55 -8.22 -10.66 -2.57
N LEU A 56 -7.15 -11.36 -2.16
CA LEU A 56 -5.79 -10.84 -2.30
C LEU A 56 -4.87 -11.92 -2.87
N LEU A 57 -4.35 -11.64 -4.06
CA LEU A 57 -3.61 -12.58 -4.88
C LEU A 57 -2.21 -12.04 -5.20
N ILE A 58 -1.21 -12.87 -5.00
CA ILE A 58 0.12 -12.63 -5.58
C ILE A 58 0.13 -13.23 -6.99
N LYS A 59 0.45 -12.44 -8.00
CA LYS A 59 0.37 -12.84 -9.42
C LYS A 59 1.17 -14.11 -9.75
N ASN A 60 2.29 -14.35 -9.06
CA ASN A 60 3.12 -15.53 -9.26
C ASN A 60 2.56 -16.80 -8.57
N ASP A 61 1.51 -16.66 -7.76
CA ASP A 61 0.91 -17.79 -7.04
C ASP A 61 -0.22 -18.46 -7.81
N ILE A 62 -0.75 -17.79 -8.82
CA ILE A 62 -2.01 -18.16 -9.46
C ILE A 62 -1.90 -18.32 -10.97
N THR A 63 -2.65 -19.26 -11.49
CA THR A 63 -2.91 -19.45 -12.92
C THR A 63 -4.18 -18.70 -13.36
N PRO A 64 -4.42 -18.51 -14.67
CA PRO A 64 -5.68 -17.93 -15.16
C PRO A 64 -6.93 -18.68 -14.71
N LEU A 65 -6.85 -20.01 -14.59
CA LEU A 65 -7.97 -20.83 -14.10
C LEU A 65 -8.26 -20.58 -12.63
N GLU A 66 -7.21 -20.51 -11.79
CA GLU A 66 -7.35 -20.18 -10.37
C GLU A 66 -7.90 -18.76 -10.16
N LEU A 67 -7.59 -17.83 -11.06
CA LEU A 67 -8.19 -16.49 -11.02
C LEU A 67 -9.71 -16.54 -11.23
N LEU A 68 -10.17 -17.32 -12.21
CA LEU A 68 -11.62 -17.51 -12.44
C LEU A 68 -12.31 -18.15 -11.24
N GLU A 69 -11.68 -19.15 -10.64
CA GLU A 69 -12.19 -19.80 -9.44
C GLU A 69 -12.22 -18.84 -8.25
N THR A 70 -11.17 -18.04 -8.08
CA THR A 70 -11.15 -16.97 -7.05
C THR A 70 -12.33 -16.04 -7.17
N ILE A 71 -12.71 -15.63 -8.38
CA ILE A 71 -13.87 -14.75 -8.61
C ILE A 71 -15.14 -15.43 -8.10
N ARG A 72 -15.33 -16.72 -8.41
CA ARG A 72 -16.50 -17.50 -7.95
C ARG A 72 -16.53 -17.60 -6.42
N ILE A 73 -15.39 -17.90 -5.80
CA ILE A 73 -15.28 -17.98 -4.33
C ILE A 73 -15.60 -16.63 -3.71
N VAL A 74 -14.96 -15.55 -4.18
CA VAL A 74 -15.18 -14.20 -3.62
C VAL A 74 -16.61 -13.74 -3.77
N VAL A 75 -17.32 -14.15 -4.82
CA VAL A 75 -18.75 -13.83 -5.00
C VAL A 75 -19.65 -14.59 -4.01
N ASN A 76 -19.31 -15.82 -3.63
CA ASN A 76 -20.19 -16.67 -2.83
C ASN A 76 -19.75 -16.74 -1.35
N ASP A 77 -18.45 -16.94 -1.09
CA ASP A 77 -17.90 -17.21 0.24
C ASP A 77 -16.51 -16.56 0.42
N PRO A 78 -16.43 -15.21 0.53
CA PRO A 78 -15.15 -14.52 0.79
C PRO A 78 -14.70 -14.73 2.24
N PRO A 79 -13.39 -14.55 2.56
CA PRO A 79 -12.33 -14.07 1.67
C PRO A 79 -11.56 -15.22 0.97
N TYR A 80 -10.85 -14.87 -0.12
CA TYR A 80 -9.86 -15.76 -0.72
C TYR A 80 -8.47 -15.09 -0.78
N TYR A 81 -7.45 -15.78 -0.26
CA TYR A 81 -6.06 -15.31 -0.26
C TYR A 81 -5.14 -16.35 -0.88
N SER A 82 -4.21 -15.92 -1.76
CA SER A 82 -3.24 -16.84 -2.35
C SER A 82 -2.24 -17.36 -1.30
N LYS A 83 -1.56 -18.48 -1.62
CA LYS A 83 -0.67 -19.18 -0.68
C LYS A 83 0.42 -18.29 -0.07
N THR A 84 1.01 -17.38 -0.85
CA THR A 84 2.02 -16.45 -0.33
C THR A 84 1.39 -15.45 0.65
N VAL A 85 0.19 -14.94 0.38
CA VAL A 85 -0.53 -14.06 1.31
C VAL A 85 -0.79 -14.78 2.63
N ILE A 86 -1.30 -16.01 2.58
CA ILE A 86 -1.53 -16.83 3.79
C ILE A 86 -0.23 -17.06 4.57
N LYS A 87 0.87 -17.36 3.87
CA LYS A 87 2.18 -17.51 4.51
C LYS A 87 2.61 -16.22 5.21
N LEU A 88 2.52 -15.08 4.51
CA LEU A 88 2.89 -13.78 5.07
C LEU A 88 2.04 -13.42 6.29
N LEU A 89 0.76 -13.75 6.30
CA LEU A 89 -0.12 -13.55 7.47
C LEU A 89 0.30 -14.41 8.66
N ARG A 90 0.71 -15.65 8.43
CA ARG A 90 1.19 -16.55 9.49
C ARG A 90 2.52 -16.09 10.09
N ASP A 91 3.41 -15.57 9.24
CA ASP A 91 4.73 -15.07 9.67
C ASP A 91 4.64 -13.73 10.44
N GLN A 92 3.44 -13.16 10.53
CA GLN A 92 3.22 -11.81 11.01
C GLN A 92 2.81 -11.71 12.49
N VAL A 93 3.54 -12.29 13.37
CA VAL A 93 3.27 -12.10 14.82
C VAL A 93 3.88 -10.82 15.42
N LEU A 94 4.68 -10.03 14.71
CA LEU A 94 5.53 -9.04 15.40
C LEU A 94 5.68 -7.62 14.80
N ASN A 95 4.97 -7.17 13.77
CA ASN A 95 5.21 -5.80 13.29
C ASN A 95 3.95 -5.01 12.89
N ASP A 96 3.52 -4.13 13.77
CA ASP A 96 2.53 -3.05 13.54
C ASP A 96 3.10 -1.95 12.62
N PHE A 97 3.39 -2.28 11.36
CA PHE A 97 3.97 -1.34 10.40
C PHE A 97 2.93 -0.94 9.35
N ILE A 98 2.15 0.09 9.63
CA ILE A 98 1.14 0.58 8.71
C ILE A 98 1.43 2.03 8.38
N LEU A 99 1.57 2.29 7.06
CA LEU A 99 1.60 3.65 6.55
C LEU A 99 0.16 4.14 6.34
N ASP A 100 -0.18 5.26 6.95
CA ASP A 100 -1.44 5.93 6.65
C ASP A 100 -1.39 6.70 5.31
N GLU A 101 -2.49 7.30 4.91
CA GLU A 101 -2.59 8.07 3.67
C GLU A 101 -1.54 9.18 3.56
N TYR A 102 -1.34 9.93 4.65
CA TYR A 102 -0.36 11.02 4.67
C TYR A 102 1.07 10.52 4.59
N ASP A 103 1.39 9.41 5.23
CA ASP A 103 2.72 8.80 5.16
C ASP A 103 3.05 8.36 3.73
N ARG A 104 2.07 7.78 3.02
CA ARG A 104 2.24 7.42 1.61
C ARG A 104 2.42 8.65 0.72
N LYS A 105 1.59 9.69 0.92
CA LYS A 105 1.71 10.95 0.18
C LYS A 105 3.05 11.64 0.40
N ILE A 106 3.52 11.69 1.66
CA ILE A 106 4.85 12.23 1.98
C ILE A 106 5.96 11.47 1.24
N LEU A 107 5.93 10.13 1.28
CA LEU A 107 6.92 9.31 0.55
C LEU A 107 6.87 9.55 -0.96
N TYR A 108 5.67 9.57 -1.53
CA TYR A 108 5.49 9.82 -2.96
C TYR A 108 6.05 11.17 -3.37
N GLU A 109 5.65 12.25 -2.72
CA GLU A 109 6.08 13.61 -3.02
C GLU A 109 7.61 13.76 -2.90
N LEU A 110 8.20 13.22 -1.84
CA LEU A 110 9.64 13.22 -1.69
C LEU A 110 10.33 12.40 -2.79
N SER A 111 9.72 11.34 -3.29
CA SER A 111 10.29 10.47 -4.33
C SER A 111 10.37 11.13 -5.70
N ILE A 112 9.45 12.06 -5.98
CA ILE A 112 9.45 12.86 -7.22
C ILE A 112 10.21 14.18 -7.08
N GLY A 113 10.85 14.42 -5.91
CA GLY A 113 11.72 15.56 -5.67
C GLY A 113 11.06 16.79 -5.06
N THR A 114 9.81 16.68 -4.59
CA THR A 114 9.15 17.78 -3.86
C THR A 114 9.94 18.12 -2.60
N ARG A 115 10.21 19.42 -2.40
CA ARG A 115 10.97 19.87 -1.23
C ARG A 115 10.12 19.83 0.03
N MET A 116 10.72 19.49 1.16
CA MET A 116 10.04 19.44 2.46
C MET A 116 9.20 20.70 2.78
N LYS A 117 9.73 21.88 2.44
CA LYS A 117 9.06 23.16 2.68
C LYS A 117 7.79 23.37 1.86
N ASP A 118 7.66 22.66 0.73
CA ASP A 118 6.55 22.78 -0.21
C ASP A 118 5.43 21.78 0.10
N LEU A 119 5.71 20.74 0.91
CA LEU A 119 4.73 19.71 1.30
C LEU A 119 3.48 20.26 2.02
N PRO A 120 3.56 21.30 2.88
CA PRO A 120 2.34 21.87 3.51
C PRO A 120 1.35 22.47 2.50
N ASN A 121 1.79 22.80 1.29
CA ASN A 121 0.91 23.29 0.22
C ASN A 121 0.12 22.14 -0.44
N LEU A 122 0.61 20.90 -0.32
CA LEU A 122 0.04 19.70 -0.93
C LEU A 122 -0.71 18.81 0.07
N LEU A 123 -0.42 19.01 1.36
CA LEU A 123 -0.97 18.20 2.44
C LEU A 123 -1.55 19.10 3.53
N PRO A 124 -2.70 18.77 4.13
CA PRO A 124 -3.29 19.54 5.23
C PRO A 124 -2.53 19.29 6.54
N LEU A 125 -1.21 19.44 6.52
CA LEU A 125 -0.32 19.17 7.65
C LEU A 125 0.68 20.32 7.82
N SER A 126 0.99 20.67 9.07
CA SER A 126 2.09 21.59 9.35
C SER A 126 3.45 20.95 9.02
N ILE A 127 4.44 21.79 8.73
CA ILE A 127 5.80 21.34 8.46
C ILE A 127 6.37 20.49 9.63
N ALA A 128 6.08 20.87 10.87
CA ALA A 128 6.49 20.12 12.05
C ALA A 128 5.86 18.72 12.11
N SER A 129 4.58 18.59 11.72
CA SER A 129 3.89 17.31 11.63
C SER A 129 4.50 16.44 10.54
N ILE A 130 4.82 17.00 9.39
CA ILE A 130 5.46 16.29 8.26
C ILE A 130 6.86 15.82 8.66
N GLU A 131 7.66 16.65 9.32
CA GLU A 131 8.97 16.25 9.83
C GLU A 131 8.89 15.13 10.86
N LYS A 132 7.92 15.20 11.78
CA LYS A 132 7.68 14.13 12.77
C LYS A 132 7.34 12.82 12.06
N ARG A 133 6.45 12.85 11.06
CA ARG A 133 6.08 11.69 10.25
C ARG A 133 7.29 11.14 9.49
N LYS A 134 8.08 11.98 8.84
CA LYS A 134 9.30 11.58 8.15
C LYS A 134 10.32 10.90 9.09
N ARG A 135 10.50 11.40 10.32
CA ARG A 135 11.35 10.73 11.33
C ARG A 135 10.81 9.36 11.71
N ASN A 136 9.49 9.22 11.87
CA ASN A 136 8.87 7.93 12.12
C ASN A 136 9.07 6.97 10.96
N LEU A 137 8.82 7.42 9.72
CA LEU A 137 9.08 6.64 8.51
C LEU A 137 10.53 6.13 8.47
N LYS A 138 11.51 6.96 8.75
CA LYS A 138 12.92 6.53 8.82
C LYS A 138 13.16 5.43 9.85
N ARG A 139 12.52 5.52 11.03
CA ARG A 139 12.60 4.45 12.04
C ARG A 139 11.93 3.17 11.53
N MET A 140 10.74 3.32 10.97
CA MET A 140 9.97 2.22 10.41
C MET A 140 10.73 1.48 9.31
N PHE A 141 11.38 2.18 8.43
CA PHE A 141 12.20 1.60 7.36
C PHE A 141 13.61 1.20 7.82
N ASN A 142 13.90 1.33 9.13
CA ASN A 142 15.21 1.02 9.72
C ASN A 142 16.38 1.75 9.02
N VAL A 143 16.14 3.03 8.65
CA VAL A 143 17.14 3.85 7.95
C VAL A 143 18.20 4.33 8.94
N LYS A 144 19.40 3.79 8.82
CA LYS A 144 20.57 4.25 9.57
C LYS A 144 20.99 5.63 9.06
N LYS A 145 21.48 6.51 9.92
CA LYS A 145 21.96 7.88 9.59
C LYS A 145 20.92 8.92 9.21
N MET A 146 19.63 8.66 9.37
CA MET A 146 18.56 9.63 9.06
C MET A 146 18.61 10.22 7.63
N ASP A 147 19.17 9.47 6.68
CA ASP A 147 19.35 9.86 5.28
C ASP A 147 18.01 9.74 4.49
N ASP A 148 17.64 10.82 3.81
CA ASP A 148 16.42 10.84 2.99
C ASP A 148 16.54 9.93 1.75
N ARG A 149 17.75 9.85 1.16
CA ARG A 149 18.00 8.97 0.02
C ARG A 149 17.79 7.50 0.39
N GLN A 150 18.30 7.08 1.56
CA GLN A 150 18.11 5.72 2.04
C GLN A 150 16.64 5.43 2.35
N LEU A 151 15.89 6.41 2.84
CA LEU A 151 14.45 6.27 3.03
C LEU A 151 13.75 5.99 1.69
N MET A 152 14.09 6.73 0.63
CA MET A 152 13.48 6.55 -0.70
C MET A 152 13.86 5.19 -1.31
N ILE A 153 15.13 4.75 -1.15
CA ILE A 153 15.57 3.43 -1.61
C ILE A 153 14.77 2.34 -0.90
N SER A 154 14.73 2.38 0.44
CA SER A 154 14.02 1.38 1.23
C SER A 154 12.51 1.36 0.96
N ALA A 155 11.89 2.55 0.74
CA ALA A 155 10.48 2.64 0.40
C ALA A 155 10.20 2.03 -0.99
N ARG A 156 11.10 2.22 -1.96
CA ARG A 156 11.00 1.62 -3.30
C ARG A 156 11.19 0.11 -3.28
N GLU A 157 12.20 -0.38 -2.56
CA GLU A 157 12.44 -1.83 -2.40
C GLU A 157 11.24 -2.53 -1.75
N LYS A 158 10.53 -1.86 -0.85
CA LYS A 158 9.33 -2.37 -0.19
C LYS A 158 8.04 -2.11 -0.98
N GLY A 159 8.11 -1.45 -2.14
CA GLY A 159 6.99 -1.23 -3.04
C GLY A 159 5.99 -0.17 -2.57
N PHE A 160 6.41 0.82 -1.81
CA PHE A 160 5.57 1.95 -1.39
C PHE A 160 5.63 3.13 -2.36
N ILE A 161 6.69 3.21 -3.18
CA ILE A 161 6.87 4.22 -4.24
C ILE A 161 7.55 3.60 -5.46
#